data_f37348ca16df0fbc611ac6c15f4a0471
#
_entry.id   f37348ca16df0fbc611ac6c15f4a0471
#
_cell.length_a   1.000
_cell.length_b   1.000
_cell.length_c   1.000
_cell.angle_alpha   90.00
_cell.angle_beta   90.00
_cell.angle_gamma   90.00
#
_symmetry.space_group_name_H-M   'P 1'
#
loop_
_entity.id
_entity.type
_entity.pdbx_description
1 polymer ?
#
loop_
_entity_poly.entity_id
_entity_poly.type
_entity_poly.pdbx_seq_one_letter_code
_entity_poly.pdbx_strand_id
1 'polypeptide(L)'
;MDVFRRLIPYLAYLFSSFLKLTTRVKIVRGEIRDRLRAADQRFIYALWHQRQVFFTVSHRGDNVTVLVSRSADGEMMAEVIRLCCGVVSVRGSSSRGASGAVLSLMKALKSGVDLGITPDGPKGPRCEVKEGVMYLAQRLGVPILPVTNAQSNRIVLARSWDQFHLPMPFGRAAVVYGEPIEVGPGDDLNLKAAELKRALAAITSEAEALVA
;
A
#
# COMPACT_ATOMS: atom_id res chain seq x y z
N MET A 1 -12.74 7.74 25.18
CA MET A 1 -11.61 7.39 24.28
C MET A 1 -10.36 7.91 24.96
N ASP A 2 -9.44 7.00 25.36
CA ASP A 2 -8.27 7.36 26.15
C ASP A 2 -7.42 8.42 25.48
N VAL A 3 -6.92 9.38 26.25
CA VAL A 3 -5.99 10.46 25.79
C VAL A 3 -4.82 9.85 25.01
N PHE A 4 -4.34 8.70 25.44
CA PHE A 4 -3.25 7.97 24.77
C PHE A 4 -3.60 7.61 23.31
N ARG A 5 -4.80 7.10 23.03
CA ARG A 5 -5.25 6.78 21.65
C ARG A 5 -5.29 8.00 20.73
N ARG A 6 -5.55 9.19 21.27
CA ARG A 6 -5.55 10.45 20.50
C ARG A 6 -4.14 10.91 20.14
N LEU A 7 -3.13 10.54 20.92
CA LEU A 7 -1.74 10.93 20.67
C LEU A 7 -1.04 10.03 19.62
N ILE A 8 -1.47 8.77 19.47
CA ILE A 8 -0.85 7.80 18.54
C ILE A 8 -0.67 8.36 17.11
N PRO A 9 -1.67 8.99 16.47
CA PRO A 9 -1.50 9.53 15.13
C PRO A 9 -0.43 10.60 15.02
N TYR A 10 -0.30 11.46 16.01
CA TYR A 10 0.72 12.51 16.04
C TYR A 10 2.13 11.94 16.26
N LEU A 11 2.25 10.95 17.16
CA LEU A 11 3.52 10.23 17.37
C LEU A 11 3.94 9.48 16.10
N ALA A 12 2.99 8.83 15.41
CA ALA A 12 3.23 8.17 14.12
C ALA A 12 3.68 9.18 13.06
N TYR A 13 3.06 10.36 13.01
CA TYR A 13 3.47 11.44 12.11
C TYR A 13 4.89 11.93 12.40
N LEU A 14 5.22 12.19 13.66
CA LEU A 14 6.57 12.61 14.06
C LEU A 14 7.60 11.54 13.72
N PHE A 15 7.29 10.27 14.04
CA PHE A 15 8.15 9.14 13.72
C PHE A 15 8.36 8.98 12.20
N SER A 16 7.29 9.05 11.41
CA SER A 16 7.39 8.96 9.94
C SER A 16 8.17 10.13 9.34
N SER A 17 8.04 11.32 9.92
CA SER A 17 8.81 12.50 9.52
C SER A 17 10.30 12.33 9.85
N PHE A 18 10.61 11.80 11.01
CA PHE A 18 11.97 11.49 11.43
C PHE A 18 12.60 10.41 10.56
N LEU A 19 11.86 9.35 10.23
CA LEU A 19 12.29 8.33 9.27
C LEU A 19 12.63 8.94 7.91
N LYS A 20 11.76 9.83 7.40
CA LYS A 20 11.98 10.49 6.10
C LYS A 20 13.28 11.32 6.08
N LEU A 21 13.61 11.98 7.19
CA LEU A 21 14.82 12.81 7.31
C LEU A 21 16.09 11.97 7.46
N THR A 22 16.01 10.80 8.08
CA THR A 22 17.17 10.00 8.48
C THR A 22 17.42 8.78 7.59
N THR A 23 16.54 8.49 6.63
CA THR A 23 16.65 7.34 5.75
C THR A 23 17.00 7.77 4.33
N ARG A 24 18.08 7.21 3.78
CA ARG A 24 18.46 7.42 2.36
C ARG A 24 17.64 6.49 1.49
N VAL A 25 16.78 7.04 0.64
CA VAL A 25 15.86 6.27 -0.20
C VAL A 25 16.36 6.22 -1.63
N LYS A 26 16.51 4.99 -2.17
CA LYS A 26 16.73 4.73 -3.60
C LYS A 26 15.39 4.31 -4.22
N ILE A 27 14.96 5.00 -5.27
CA ILE A 27 13.77 4.65 -6.04
C ILE A 27 14.22 3.97 -7.33
N VAL A 28 13.63 2.83 -7.64
CA VAL A 28 13.90 2.03 -8.84
C VAL A 28 12.61 1.93 -9.65
N ARG A 29 12.69 2.26 -10.94
CA ARG A 29 11.57 2.29 -11.90
C ARG A 29 10.41 3.23 -11.47
N GLY A 30 10.71 4.31 -10.76
CA GLY A 30 9.73 5.34 -10.39
C GLY A 30 9.07 6.00 -11.59
N GLU A 31 9.75 6.05 -12.72
CA GLU A 31 9.26 6.57 -14.01
C GLU A 31 8.01 5.84 -14.52
N ILE A 32 7.79 4.58 -14.10
CA ILE A 32 6.56 3.83 -14.46
C ILE A 32 5.34 4.53 -13.85
N ARG A 33 5.39 4.82 -12.56
CA ARG A 33 4.34 5.59 -11.86
C ARG A 33 4.12 6.96 -12.51
N ASP A 34 5.22 7.66 -12.76
CA ASP A 34 5.17 9.03 -13.28
C ASP A 34 4.60 9.06 -14.70
N ARG A 35 4.88 8.05 -15.53
CA ARG A 35 4.29 7.86 -16.86
C ARG A 35 2.78 7.62 -16.80
N LEU A 36 2.31 6.75 -15.89
CA LEU A 36 0.86 6.52 -15.70
C LEU A 36 0.15 7.81 -15.32
N ARG A 37 0.71 8.58 -14.39
CA ARG A 37 0.15 9.87 -13.96
C ARG A 37 0.17 10.93 -15.07
N ALA A 38 1.23 10.99 -15.86
CA ALA A 38 1.32 11.90 -17.00
C ALA A 38 0.28 11.59 -18.09
N ALA A 39 -0.11 10.32 -18.23
CA ALA A 39 -1.20 9.87 -19.09
C ALA A 39 -2.59 10.04 -18.46
N ASP A 40 -2.71 10.68 -17.30
CA ASP A 40 -3.92 10.77 -16.46
C ASP A 40 -4.57 9.40 -16.16
N GLN A 41 -3.78 8.34 -16.19
CA GLN A 41 -4.20 6.99 -15.87
C GLN A 41 -4.08 6.73 -14.38
N ARG A 42 -5.22 6.51 -13.71
CA ARG A 42 -5.27 6.10 -12.30
C ARG A 42 -4.94 4.61 -12.19
N PHE A 43 -4.43 4.20 -11.04
CA PHE A 43 -4.00 2.83 -10.80
C PHE A 43 -4.16 2.42 -9.33
N ILE A 44 -4.00 1.11 -9.09
CA ILE A 44 -3.99 0.53 -7.76
C ILE A 44 -2.57 0.15 -7.41
N TYR A 45 -1.96 0.80 -6.43
CA TYR A 45 -0.75 0.28 -5.80
C TYR A 45 -1.05 -1.04 -5.10
N ALA A 46 -0.30 -2.08 -5.39
CA ALA A 46 -0.32 -3.34 -4.67
C ALA A 46 1.01 -3.55 -3.93
N LEU A 47 0.94 -3.73 -2.62
CA LEU A 47 2.11 -3.97 -1.77
C LEU A 47 1.77 -4.96 -0.66
N TRP A 48 2.76 -5.74 -0.19
CA TRP A 48 2.54 -6.65 0.93
C TRP A 48 2.21 -5.91 2.23
N HIS A 49 1.27 -6.43 3.01
CA HIS A 49 0.80 -5.85 4.27
C HIS A 49 1.95 -5.55 5.24
N GLN A 50 2.92 -6.44 5.34
CA GLN A 50 4.11 -6.28 6.19
C GLN A 50 4.93 -5.01 5.92
N ARG A 51 4.82 -4.39 4.72
CA ARG A 51 5.67 -3.27 4.28
C ARG A 51 4.95 -1.92 4.25
N GLN A 52 3.72 -1.87 4.74
CA GLN A 52 2.87 -0.69 4.63
C GLN A 52 3.38 0.54 5.41
N VAL A 53 4.12 0.37 6.53
CA VAL A 53 4.61 1.52 7.31
C VAL A 53 5.54 2.39 6.49
N PHE A 54 6.53 1.81 5.83
CA PHE A 54 7.45 2.60 5.02
C PHE A 54 6.81 3.13 3.74
N PHE A 55 5.74 2.50 3.25
CA PHE A 55 4.96 3.04 2.14
C PHE A 55 4.39 4.42 2.48
N THR A 56 3.90 4.64 3.71
CA THR A 56 3.42 5.96 4.14
C THR A 56 4.52 7.03 4.19
N VAL A 57 5.77 6.61 4.41
CA VAL A 57 6.94 7.51 4.41
C VAL A 57 7.37 7.85 2.98
N SER A 58 7.49 6.83 2.12
CA SER A 58 8.00 6.96 0.75
C SER A 58 7.01 7.60 -0.22
N HIS A 59 5.70 7.45 0.03
CA HIS A 59 4.62 8.00 -0.80
C HIS A 59 3.90 9.18 -0.14
N ARG A 60 4.60 9.84 0.79
CA ARG A 60 4.06 11.02 1.45
C ARG A 60 3.91 12.17 0.48
N GLY A 61 2.68 12.67 0.34
CA GLY A 61 2.32 13.70 -0.63
C GLY A 61 1.86 13.12 -1.98
N ASP A 62 1.97 11.83 -2.19
CA ASP A 62 1.31 11.14 -3.28
C ASP A 62 -0.20 11.12 -3.02
N ASN A 63 -0.98 11.40 -4.05
CA ASN A 63 -2.44 11.42 -3.95
C ASN A 63 -3.01 9.99 -3.95
N VAL A 64 -2.84 9.27 -2.84
CA VAL A 64 -3.19 7.84 -2.69
C VAL A 64 -4.17 7.67 -1.54
N THR A 65 -5.29 7.01 -1.77
CA THR A 65 -6.22 6.59 -0.72
C THR A 65 -6.17 5.08 -0.49
N VAL A 66 -6.53 4.66 0.71
CA VAL A 66 -6.59 3.25 1.11
C VAL A 66 -7.95 2.91 1.70
N LEU A 67 -8.34 1.64 1.60
CA LEU A 67 -9.55 1.14 2.24
C LEU A 67 -9.25 0.79 3.70
N VAL A 68 -9.93 1.45 4.63
CA VAL A 68 -9.76 1.26 6.07
C VAL A 68 -11.04 0.74 6.70
N SER A 69 -10.93 -0.20 7.64
CA SER A 69 -12.05 -0.75 8.41
C SER A 69 -12.82 0.35 9.16
N ARG A 70 -14.12 0.11 9.40
CA ARG A 70 -14.98 0.98 10.23
C ARG A 70 -14.84 0.73 11.75
N SER A 71 -13.88 -0.07 12.16
CA SER A 71 -13.58 -0.32 13.58
C SER A 71 -12.90 0.90 14.24
N ALA A 72 -12.85 0.90 15.59
CA ALA A 72 -12.13 1.94 16.34
C ALA A 72 -10.62 1.99 16.01
N ASP A 73 -10.01 0.82 15.74
CA ASP A 73 -8.61 0.76 15.28
C ASP A 73 -8.48 1.30 13.86
N GLY A 74 -9.48 1.06 12.99
CA GLY A 74 -9.55 1.65 11.66
C GLY A 74 -9.69 3.17 11.72
N GLU A 75 -10.43 3.75 12.68
CA GLU A 75 -10.48 5.22 12.88
C GLU A 75 -9.08 5.78 13.17
N MET A 76 -8.37 5.16 14.09
CA MET A 76 -7.01 5.56 14.43
C MET A 76 -6.08 5.46 13.22
N MET A 77 -6.14 4.36 12.46
CA MET A 77 -5.33 4.18 11.24
C MET A 77 -5.69 5.19 10.16
N ALA A 78 -6.97 5.54 9.98
CA ALA A 78 -7.38 6.57 9.04
C ALA A 78 -6.77 7.93 9.39
N GLU A 79 -6.71 8.27 10.67
CA GLU A 79 -6.09 9.52 11.14
C GLU A 79 -4.56 9.50 10.96
N VAL A 80 -3.90 8.36 11.23
CA VAL A 80 -2.47 8.18 10.92
C VAL A 80 -2.20 8.43 9.44
N ILE A 81 -2.96 7.81 8.55
CA ILE A 81 -2.81 7.95 7.10
C ILE A 81 -3.07 9.38 6.67
N ARG A 82 -4.09 10.04 7.20
CA ARG A 82 -4.41 11.45 6.93
C ARG A 82 -3.24 12.36 7.30
N LEU A 83 -2.64 12.19 8.47
CA LEU A 83 -1.51 13.01 8.93
C LEU A 83 -0.22 12.68 8.17
N CYS A 84 0.06 11.40 7.93
CA CYS A 84 1.32 10.97 7.29
C CYS A 84 1.32 11.17 5.77
N CYS A 85 0.19 10.93 5.10
CA CYS A 85 0.08 10.96 3.63
C CYS A 85 -0.72 12.14 3.09
N GLY A 86 -1.48 12.84 3.94
CA GLY A 86 -2.34 13.95 3.51
C GLY A 86 -3.63 13.52 2.83
N VAL A 87 -4.00 12.24 2.87
CA VAL A 87 -5.12 11.67 2.12
C VAL A 87 -6.21 11.14 3.04
N VAL A 88 -7.46 11.32 2.63
CA VAL A 88 -8.63 10.81 3.34
C VAL A 88 -8.88 9.35 2.93
N SER A 89 -8.85 8.45 3.89
CA SER A 89 -9.11 7.02 3.65
C SER A 89 -10.58 6.76 3.30
N VAL A 90 -10.82 5.82 2.38
CA VAL A 90 -12.16 5.28 2.12
C VAL A 90 -12.53 4.30 3.24
N ARG A 91 -13.74 4.45 3.79
CA ARG A 91 -14.24 3.62 4.89
C ARG A 91 -15.10 2.48 4.37
N GLY A 92 -14.71 1.25 4.67
CA GLY A 92 -15.45 0.07 4.22
C GLY A 92 -14.97 -1.22 4.87
N SER A 93 -15.64 -2.31 4.59
CA SER A 93 -15.17 -3.65 4.94
C SER A 93 -15.32 -4.59 3.74
N SER A 94 -14.40 -5.53 3.60
CA SER A 94 -14.43 -6.56 2.56
C SER A 94 -15.54 -7.59 2.76
N SER A 95 -16.16 -7.65 3.93
CA SER A 95 -17.10 -8.72 4.31
C SER A 95 -18.58 -8.31 4.37
N ARG A 96 -18.90 -7.03 4.57
CA ARG A 96 -20.28 -6.51 4.58
C ARG A 96 -20.31 -5.15 3.90
N GLY A 97 -20.90 -5.09 2.70
CA GLY A 97 -21.03 -3.85 1.93
C GLY A 97 -19.92 -3.65 0.88
N ALA A 98 -19.42 -4.73 0.27
CA ALA A 98 -18.42 -4.67 -0.79
C ALA A 98 -18.81 -3.70 -1.93
N SER A 99 -20.09 -3.68 -2.32
CA SER A 99 -20.62 -2.75 -3.33
C SER A 99 -20.48 -1.28 -2.93
N GLY A 100 -20.74 -0.93 -1.68
CA GLY A 100 -20.58 0.43 -1.17
C GLY A 100 -19.10 0.86 -1.10
N ALA A 101 -18.20 -0.06 -0.75
CA ALA A 101 -16.75 0.19 -0.76
C ALA A 101 -16.25 0.42 -2.19
N VAL A 102 -16.65 -0.41 -3.16
CA VAL A 102 -16.32 -0.25 -4.58
C VAL A 102 -16.77 1.10 -5.11
N LEU A 103 -18.01 1.52 -4.84
CA LEU A 103 -18.52 2.82 -5.25
C LEU A 103 -17.70 3.99 -4.66
N SER A 104 -17.29 3.87 -3.40
CA SER A 104 -16.47 4.90 -2.75
C SER A 104 -15.05 4.96 -3.35
N LEU A 105 -14.46 3.81 -3.68
CA LEU A 105 -13.17 3.73 -4.38
C LEU A 105 -13.26 4.28 -5.80
N MET A 106 -14.36 3.99 -6.53
CA MET A 106 -14.62 4.61 -7.84
C MET A 106 -14.69 6.14 -7.76
N LYS A 107 -15.36 6.67 -6.73
CA LYS A 107 -15.41 8.13 -6.52
C LYS A 107 -14.01 8.71 -6.27
N ALA A 108 -13.19 8.03 -5.48
CA ALA A 108 -11.81 8.45 -5.22
C ALA A 108 -10.98 8.48 -6.51
N LEU A 109 -11.03 7.42 -7.33
CA LEU A 109 -10.34 7.40 -8.64
C LEU A 109 -10.81 8.55 -9.54
N LYS A 110 -12.12 8.78 -9.64
CA LYS A 110 -12.69 9.87 -10.45
C LYS A 110 -12.28 11.26 -9.95
N SER A 111 -11.94 11.43 -8.67
CA SER A 111 -11.40 12.67 -8.12
C SER A 111 -9.88 12.81 -8.30
N GLY A 112 -9.25 11.92 -9.07
CA GLY A 112 -7.83 11.98 -9.37
C GLY A 112 -6.92 11.35 -8.32
N VAL A 113 -7.47 10.47 -7.45
CA VAL A 113 -6.74 9.81 -6.36
C VAL A 113 -6.44 8.37 -6.74
N ASP A 114 -5.18 7.93 -6.63
CA ASP A 114 -4.79 6.53 -6.79
C ASP A 114 -5.20 5.70 -5.58
N LEU A 115 -5.26 4.37 -5.70
CA LEU A 115 -5.62 3.49 -4.59
C LEU A 115 -4.40 2.73 -4.08
N GLY A 116 -4.36 2.47 -2.77
CA GLY A 116 -3.38 1.57 -2.14
C GLY A 116 -4.08 0.35 -1.55
N ILE A 117 -3.62 -0.85 -1.90
CA ILE A 117 -4.19 -2.10 -1.43
C ILE A 117 -3.09 -3.08 -1.03
N THR A 118 -3.32 -3.80 0.07
CA THR A 118 -2.52 -4.95 0.48
C THR A 118 -3.22 -6.22 0.00
N PRO A 119 -2.71 -6.91 -1.05
CA PRO A 119 -3.40 -8.03 -1.69
C PRO A 119 -3.53 -9.26 -0.79
N ASP A 120 -2.65 -9.43 0.20
CA ASP A 120 -2.75 -10.46 1.24
C ASP A 120 -3.80 -10.12 2.31
N GLY A 121 -4.25 -8.88 2.39
CA GLY A 121 -5.29 -8.42 3.30
C GLY A 121 -4.87 -8.46 4.78
N PRO A 122 -5.75 -8.03 5.70
CA PRO A 122 -5.40 -7.85 7.12
C PRO A 122 -5.29 -9.15 7.94
N LYS A 123 -5.65 -10.29 7.36
CA LYS A 123 -5.67 -11.60 8.04
C LYS A 123 -4.79 -12.65 7.36
N GLY A 124 -4.09 -12.27 6.28
CA GLY A 124 -3.27 -13.19 5.51
C GLY A 124 -4.04 -14.31 4.77
N PRO A 125 -3.35 -15.36 4.39
CA PRO A 125 -1.96 -15.69 4.71
C PRO A 125 -0.94 -14.75 4.07
N ARG A 126 0.25 -14.66 4.68
CA ARG A 126 1.34 -13.77 4.27
C ARG A 126 1.79 -14.02 2.83
N CYS A 127 1.95 -12.93 2.07
CA CYS A 127 2.41 -12.97 0.68
C CYS A 127 1.54 -13.84 -0.25
N GLU A 128 0.25 -13.96 0.06
CA GLU A 128 -0.74 -14.60 -0.80
C GLU A 128 -1.69 -13.56 -1.37
N VAL A 129 -1.81 -13.53 -2.69
CA VAL A 129 -2.71 -12.59 -3.38
C VAL A 129 -4.13 -13.15 -3.35
N LYS A 130 -5.06 -12.36 -2.81
CA LYS A 130 -6.49 -12.67 -2.82
C LYS A 130 -7.14 -12.15 -4.11
N GLU A 131 -8.09 -12.88 -4.66
CA GLU A 131 -8.82 -12.52 -5.88
C GLU A 131 -9.49 -11.14 -5.82
N GLY A 132 -9.82 -10.67 -4.62
CA GLY A 132 -10.52 -9.40 -4.42
C GLY A 132 -9.83 -8.19 -5.03
N VAL A 133 -8.49 -8.15 -5.10
CA VAL A 133 -7.76 -7.05 -5.73
C VAL A 133 -7.88 -7.12 -7.26
N MET A 134 -7.89 -8.32 -7.84
CA MET A 134 -8.09 -8.54 -9.28
C MET A 134 -9.50 -8.13 -9.70
N TYR A 135 -10.50 -8.61 -8.96
CA TYR A 135 -11.90 -8.22 -9.16
C TYR A 135 -12.08 -6.70 -9.09
N LEU A 136 -11.43 -6.05 -8.12
CA LEU A 136 -11.51 -4.60 -7.97
C LEU A 136 -10.89 -3.88 -9.17
N ALA A 137 -9.69 -4.27 -9.61
CA ALA A 137 -9.01 -3.69 -10.77
C ALA A 137 -9.86 -3.84 -12.03
N GLN A 138 -10.40 -5.03 -12.28
CA GLN A 138 -11.31 -5.32 -13.39
C GLN A 138 -12.57 -4.42 -13.36
N ARG A 139 -13.19 -4.28 -12.19
CA ARG A 139 -14.41 -3.46 -12.02
C ARG A 139 -14.17 -1.97 -12.14
N LEU A 140 -12.98 -1.51 -11.76
CA LEU A 140 -12.59 -0.11 -11.84
C LEU A 140 -11.99 0.26 -13.20
N GLY A 141 -11.57 -0.74 -14.00
CA GLY A 141 -10.92 -0.52 -15.28
C GLY A 141 -9.56 0.18 -15.16
N VAL A 142 -8.81 -0.11 -14.09
CA VAL A 142 -7.50 0.50 -13.84
C VAL A 142 -6.44 -0.58 -13.60
N PRO A 143 -5.18 -0.36 -14.03
CA PRO A 143 -4.11 -1.30 -13.80
C PRO A 143 -3.71 -1.40 -12.34
N ILE A 144 -3.09 -2.53 -11.99
CA ILE A 144 -2.43 -2.73 -10.70
C ILE A 144 -0.94 -2.44 -10.89
N LEU A 145 -0.41 -1.51 -10.11
CA LEU A 145 1.01 -1.19 -10.07
C LEU A 145 1.66 -1.89 -8.86
N PRO A 146 2.43 -2.98 -9.07
CA PRO A 146 3.16 -3.62 -7.98
C PRO A 146 4.22 -2.66 -7.44
N VAL A 147 4.29 -2.52 -6.12
CA VAL A 147 5.31 -1.72 -5.46
C VAL A 147 5.76 -2.40 -4.19
N THR A 148 7.02 -2.26 -3.87
CA THR A 148 7.60 -2.76 -2.61
C THR A 148 8.59 -1.78 -2.04
N ASN A 149 8.98 -2.03 -0.79
CA ASN A 149 10.09 -1.34 -0.16
C ASN A 149 10.89 -2.30 0.72
N ALA A 150 12.16 -2.01 0.90
CA ALA A 150 13.02 -2.68 1.87
C ALA A 150 13.85 -1.65 2.64
N GLN A 151 14.24 -1.95 3.87
CA GLN A 151 15.07 -1.10 4.72
C GLN A 151 16.22 -1.93 5.30
N SER A 152 17.45 -1.38 5.28
CA SER A 152 18.62 -2.00 5.92
C SER A 152 18.50 -2.00 7.43
N ASN A 153 17.78 -1.02 8.01
CA ASN A 153 17.55 -0.92 9.44
C ASN A 153 16.05 -1.04 9.72
N ARG A 154 15.61 -2.19 10.23
CA ARG A 154 14.22 -2.51 10.55
C ARG A 154 14.12 -3.56 11.64
N ILE A 155 13.02 -3.53 12.38
CA ILE A 155 12.61 -4.61 13.28
C ILE A 155 11.55 -5.44 12.56
N VAL A 156 11.74 -6.75 12.53
CA VAL A 156 10.75 -7.70 12.02
C VAL A 156 10.01 -8.31 13.20
N LEU A 157 8.69 -8.11 13.25
CA LEU A 157 7.83 -8.70 14.28
C LEU A 157 7.52 -10.15 13.92
N ALA A 158 8.46 -11.06 14.22
CA ALA A 158 8.42 -12.46 13.79
C ALA A 158 7.17 -13.23 14.26
N ARG A 159 6.50 -12.77 15.33
CA ARG A 159 5.28 -13.40 15.86
C ARG A 159 3.99 -12.89 15.20
N SER A 160 4.02 -11.82 14.40
CA SER A 160 2.85 -11.39 13.63
C SER A 160 2.66 -12.32 12.42
N TRP A 161 1.41 -12.49 12.00
CA TRP A 161 1.07 -13.38 10.88
C TRP A 161 1.78 -13.01 9.58
N ASP A 162 2.05 -11.70 9.38
CA ASP A 162 2.69 -11.14 8.21
C ASP A 162 4.20 -10.91 8.39
N GLN A 163 4.76 -11.15 9.59
CA GLN A 163 6.13 -10.74 9.95
C GLN A 163 6.35 -9.25 9.69
N PHE A 164 5.50 -8.43 10.28
CA PHE A 164 5.43 -6.99 10.06
C PHE A 164 6.78 -6.28 10.21
N HIS A 165 7.09 -5.39 9.28
CA HIS A 165 8.32 -4.61 9.26
C HIS A 165 8.10 -3.23 9.89
N LEU A 166 8.82 -2.96 10.96
CA LEU A 166 8.90 -1.64 11.56
C LEU A 166 10.23 -1.00 11.12
N PRO A 167 10.21 -0.01 10.21
CA PRO A 167 11.42 0.67 9.77
C PRO A 167 12.05 1.45 10.90
N MET A 168 13.38 1.48 10.95
CA MET A 168 14.15 2.21 11.95
C MET A 168 14.97 3.33 11.29
N PRO A 169 15.26 4.41 12.02
CA PRO A 169 16.03 5.54 11.51
C PRO A 169 17.48 5.18 11.12
N PHE A 170 18.14 6.09 10.41
CA PHE A 170 19.56 6.04 10.06
C PHE A 170 19.96 4.84 9.19
N GLY A 171 19.05 4.43 8.27
CA GLY A 171 19.29 3.34 7.35
C GLY A 171 19.24 3.75 5.87
N ARG A 172 19.43 2.73 5.02
CA ARG A 172 19.12 2.80 3.59
C ARG A 172 17.77 2.17 3.34
N ALA A 173 17.04 2.67 2.35
CA ALA A 173 15.81 2.06 1.89
C ALA A 173 15.80 1.99 0.36
N ALA A 174 15.16 0.97 -0.18
CA ALA A 174 14.83 0.88 -1.60
C ALA A 174 13.32 0.86 -1.76
N VAL A 175 12.81 1.60 -2.74
CA VAL A 175 11.43 1.50 -3.23
C VAL A 175 11.51 1.04 -4.67
N VAL A 176 10.86 -0.08 -4.97
CA VAL A 176 10.95 -0.72 -6.29
C VAL A 176 9.55 -0.89 -6.85
N TYR A 177 9.35 -0.38 -8.07
CA TYR A 177 8.10 -0.55 -8.83
C TYR A 177 8.24 -1.72 -9.82
N GLY A 178 7.15 -2.46 -10.01
CA GLY A 178 7.01 -3.47 -11.07
C GLY A 178 6.28 -2.90 -12.28
N GLU A 179 6.17 -3.70 -13.35
CA GLU A 179 5.33 -3.34 -14.49
C GLU A 179 3.85 -3.38 -14.12
N PRO A 180 3.03 -2.46 -14.68
CA PRO A 180 1.59 -2.45 -14.44
C PRO A 180 0.93 -3.73 -14.98
N ILE A 181 -0.01 -4.26 -14.22
CA ILE A 181 -0.79 -5.46 -14.59
C ILE A 181 -2.21 -5.03 -14.91
N GLU A 182 -2.60 -5.19 -16.17
CA GLU A 182 -3.97 -4.96 -16.62
C GLU A 182 -4.84 -6.17 -16.30
N VAL A 183 -6.10 -5.90 -15.92
CA VAL A 183 -7.11 -6.95 -15.64
C VAL A 183 -8.37 -6.66 -16.45
N GLY A 184 -8.48 -7.31 -17.61
CA GLY A 184 -9.61 -7.16 -18.52
C GLY A 184 -10.83 -8.02 -18.14
N PRO A 185 -12.01 -7.74 -18.73
CA PRO A 185 -13.25 -8.44 -18.40
C PRO A 185 -13.24 -9.96 -18.66
N GLY A 186 -12.36 -10.43 -19.57
CA GLY A 186 -12.25 -11.85 -19.93
C GLY A 186 -11.09 -12.58 -19.27
N ASP A 187 -10.33 -11.90 -18.41
CA ASP A 187 -9.17 -12.50 -17.76
C ASP A 187 -9.55 -13.47 -16.65
N ASP A 188 -8.77 -14.55 -16.55
CA ASP A 188 -8.83 -15.44 -15.39
C ASP A 188 -8.18 -14.75 -14.19
N LEU A 189 -8.98 -14.41 -13.19
CA LEU A 189 -8.54 -13.68 -12.00
C LEU A 189 -7.51 -14.47 -11.18
N ASN A 190 -7.53 -15.81 -11.19
CA ASN A 190 -6.55 -16.64 -10.50
C ASN A 190 -5.19 -16.57 -11.21
N LEU A 191 -5.16 -16.60 -12.53
CA LEU A 191 -3.92 -16.43 -13.30
C LEU A 191 -3.33 -15.03 -13.09
N LYS A 192 -4.17 -13.99 -13.07
CA LYS A 192 -3.76 -12.61 -12.78
C LYS A 192 -3.27 -12.44 -11.33
N ALA A 193 -3.90 -13.10 -10.37
CA ALA A 193 -3.42 -13.12 -8.98
C ALA A 193 -2.03 -13.79 -8.85
N ALA A 194 -1.81 -14.89 -9.57
CA ALA A 194 -0.51 -15.55 -9.63
C ALA A 194 0.55 -14.67 -10.32
N GLU A 195 0.18 -13.91 -11.35
CA GLU A 195 1.04 -12.92 -12.01
C GLU A 195 1.48 -11.83 -11.04
N LEU A 196 0.52 -11.21 -10.31
CA LEU A 196 0.82 -10.19 -9.29
C LEU A 196 1.71 -10.75 -8.17
N LYS A 197 1.43 -11.98 -7.70
CA LYS A 197 2.24 -12.62 -6.67
C LYS A 197 3.69 -12.75 -7.11
N ARG A 198 3.94 -13.23 -8.35
CA ARG A 198 5.29 -13.33 -8.92
C ARG A 198 5.97 -11.97 -9.06
N ALA A 199 5.25 -10.97 -9.58
CA ALA A 199 5.76 -9.61 -9.71
C ALA A 199 6.19 -9.02 -8.36
N LEU A 200 5.33 -9.12 -7.34
CA LEU A 200 5.63 -8.65 -5.99
C LEU A 200 6.80 -9.40 -5.35
N ALA A 201 6.91 -10.71 -5.55
CA ALA A 201 8.04 -11.52 -5.05
C ALA A 201 9.37 -11.06 -5.70
N ALA A 202 9.38 -10.89 -7.03
CA ALA A 202 10.57 -10.48 -7.77
C ALA A 202 11.08 -9.10 -7.32
N ILE A 203 10.21 -8.07 -7.30
CA ILE A 203 10.60 -6.73 -6.85
C ILE A 203 10.97 -6.70 -5.37
N THR A 204 10.38 -7.57 -4.55
CA THR A 204 10.73 -7.68 -3.12
C THR A 204 12.14 -8.22 -2.94
N SER A 205 12.51 -9.27 -3.68
CA SER A 205 13.88 -9.82 -3.68
C SER A 205 14.90 -8.77 -4.13
N GLU A 206 14.58 -8.02 -5.19
CA GLU A 206 15.41 -6.92 -5.69
C GLU A 206 15.60 -5.83 -4.63
N ALA A 207 14.50 -5.38 -3.99
CA ALA A 207 14.56 -4.35 -2.96
C ALA A 207 15.42 -4.76 -1.76
N GLU A 208 15.31 -6.03 -1.31
CA GLU A 208 16.13 -6.58 -0.24
C GLU A 208 17.62 -6.60 -0.62
N ALA A 209 17.95 -7.02 -1.83
CA ALA A 209 19.34 -7.01 -2.31
C ALA A 209 19.96 -5.60 -2.38
N LEU A 210 19.15 -4.57 -2.65
CA LEU A 210 19.62 -3.18 -2.72
C LEU A 210 19.95 -2.56 -1.37
N VAL A 211 19.48 -3.15 -0.27
CA VAL A 211 19.69 -2.63 1.08
C VAL A 211 20.52 -3.57 1.98
N ALA A 212 20.85 -4.77 1.49
CA ALA A 212 21.71 -5.74 2.16
C ALA A 212 23.11 -5.20 2.49
#